data_8eb66e06e480b571a06ac54371e2eb9f
#
_entry.id   8eb66e06e480b571a06ac54371e2eb9f
#
_cell.length_a   1.000
_cell.length_b   1.000
_cell.length_c   1.000
_cell.angle_alpha   90.00
_cell.angle_beta   90.00
_cell.angle_gamma   90.00
#
_symmetry.space_group_name_H-M   'P 1'
#
loop_
_entity.id
_entity.type
_entity.pdbx_description
1 polymer ?
#
loop_
_entity_poly.entity_id
_entity_poly.type
_entity_poly.pdbx_seq_one_letter_code
_entity_poly.pdbx_strand_id
1 'polypeptide(L)'
;LIQLNGFFIELLSVGDEALIPKAGEGAFSFGAFNRDFLKRREGGSMLVMESLNPEEDRLAFEKAGLPTFKPFSFERIARSPDGTERKVAFDLTFTRDDHSPDVGFFTCHHRFPENFWQAKFQNHPNSVHEISAAVVVVAEPADHHIFYSAFTGVRETRTTSLGIEIATPRGDVDLFTPVGYRALYGDAAADCPGLPSSIAAIRLKVKDSDDLESCLKHAGASYYRSQGGIVAPASESFGLTLIFD
;
A
#
# COMPACT_ATOMS: atom_id res chain seq x y z
N LEU A 1 -9.04 2.30 9.50
CA LEU A 1 -8.14 1.20 9.19
C LEU A 1 -8.96 -0.07 8.95
N ILE A 2 -8.66 -0.80 7.88
CA ILE A 2 -9.29 -2.07 7.48
C ILE A 2 -8.25 -3.16 7.67
N GLN A 3 -8.51 -4.15 8.53
CA GLN A 3 -7.63 -5.30 8.73
C GLN A 3 -8.06 -6.44 7.81
N LEU A 4 -7.09 -7.13 7.24
CA LEU A 4 -7.24 -8.40 6.54
C LEU A 4 -6.31 -9.43 7.19
N ASN A 5 -6.27 -10.67 6.69
CA ASN A 5 -5.40 -11.70 7.24
C ASN A 5 -3.91 -11.35 7.06
N GLY A 6 -3.30 -10.76 8.09
CA GLY A 6 -1.91 -10.31 8.06
C GLY A 6 -1.63 -9.03 7.26
N PHE A 7 -2.67 -8.31 6.81
CA PHE A 7 -2.57 -7.05 6.07
C PHE A 7 -3.50 -5.99 6.64
N PHE A 8 -3.23 -4.75 6.33
CA PHE A 8 -4.17 -3.66 6.59
C PHE A 8 -4.12 -2.59 5.49
N ILE A 9 -5.26 -1.93 5.31
CA ILE A 9 -5.39 -0.74 4.48
C ILE A 9 -5.70 0.42 5.43
N GLU A 10 -4.93 1.49 5.35
CA GLU A 10 -5.14 2.69 6.14
C GLU A 10 -5.68 3.82 5.27
N LEU A 11 -6.86 4.33 5.62
CA LEU A 11 -7.42 5.53 5.00
C LEU A 11 -6.92 6.74 5.80
N LEU A 12 -6.26 7.65 5.11
CA LEU A 12 -5.64 8.83 5.71
C LEU A 12 -6.27 10.10 5.15
N SER A 13 -6.44 11.07 6.04
CA SER A 13 -6.78 12.44 5.68
C SER A 13 -6.06 13.43 6.60
N VAL A 14 -6.00 14.69 6.19
CA VAL A 14 -5.43 15.77 7.01
C VAL A 14 -6.57 16.52 7.67
N GLY A 15 -6.66 16.44 8.99
CA GLY A 15 -7.67 17.15 9.76
C GLY A 15 -7.32 18.63 9.98
N ASP A 16 -6.09 18.92 10.38
CA ASP A 16 -5.58 20.29 10.58
C ASP A 16 -4.09 20.35 10.16
N GLU A 17 -3.82 21.08 9.09
CA GLU A 17 -2.45 21.27 8.58
C GLU A 17 -1.55 22.01 9.57
N ALA A 18 -2.09 22.85 10.44
CA ALA A 18 -1.31 23.61 11.41
C ALA A 18 -0.70 22.71 12.50
N LEU A 19 -1.27 21.53 12.72
CA LEU A 19 -0.76 20.55 13.67
C LEU A 19 0.32 19.63 13.11
N ILE A 20 0.61 19.71 11.80
CA ILE A 20 1.68 18.91 11.19
C ILE A 20 3.03 19.47 11.65
N PRO A 21 3.85 18.69 12.38
CA PRO A 21 5.14 19.17 12.85
C PRO A 21 6.08 19.39 11.67
N LYS A 22 6.93 20.42 11.77
CA LYS A 22 8.01 20.61 10.80
C LYS A 22 8.96 19.41 10.87
N ALA A 23 9.35 18.89 9.71
CA ALA A 23 10.37 17.86 9.66
C ALA A 23 11.66 18.36 10.27
N GLY A 24 12.21 17.60 11.22
CA GLY A 24 13.59 17.79 11.67
C GLY A 24 14.58 17.41 10.56
N GLU A 25 15.81 17.90 10.68
CA GLU A 25 16.88 17.52 9.73
C GLU A 25 17.03 16.00 9.66
N GLY A 26 16.99 15.43 8.46
CA GLY A 26 17.08 13.98 8.19
C GLY A 26 15.87 13.16 8.63
N ALA A 27 14.76 13.79 9.03
CA ALA A 27 13.52 13.08 9.39
C ALA A 27 12.52 13.08 8.23
N PHE A 28 11.81 11.97 8.05
CA PHE A 28 10.66 11.91 7.17
C PHE A 28 9.43 12.52 7.86
N SER A 29 8.74 13.45 7.19
CA SER A 29 7.50 13.99 7.71
C SER A 29 6.30 13.28 7.11
N PHE A 30 5.78 12.29 7.81
CA PHE A 30 4.59 11.54 7.42
C PHE A 30 3.38 12.44 7.13
N GLY A 31 3.12 13.40 8.02
CA GLY A 31 2.00 14.33 7.86
C GLY A 31 2.18 15.29 6.68
N ALA A 32 3.38 15.85 6.47
CA ALA A 32 3.65 16.75 5.35
C ALA A 32 3.57 16.01 4.00
N PHE A 33 4.11 14.79 3.94
CA PHE A 33 4.03 13.97 2.72
C PHE A 33 2.56 13.73 2.31
N ASN A 34 1.71 13.27 3.24
CA ASN A 34 0.30 13.00 2.94
C ASN A 34 -0.50 14.28 2.66
N ARG A 35 -0.22 15.38 3.36
CA ARG A 35 -0.80 16.69 3.04
C ARG A 35 -0.49 17.10 1.59
N ASP A 36 0.78 17.00 1.18
CA ASP A 36 1.21 17.45 -0.14
C ASP A 36 0.75 16.49 -1.25
N PHE A 37 0.60 15.20 -0.93
CA PHE A 37 -0.04 14.23 -1.78
C PHE A 37 -1.52 14.58 -2.02
N LEU A 38 -2.29 14.80 -0.95
CA LEU A 38 -3.73 15.10 -1.02
C LEU A 38 -4.03 16.44 -1.70
N LYS A 39 -3.11 17.41 -1.69
CA LYS A 39 -3.25 18.65 -2.46
C LYS A 39 -3.22 18.43 -3.97
N ARG A 40 -2.68 17.31 -4.43
CA ARG A 40 -2.54 16.98 -5.84
C ARG A 40 -3.57 15.96 -6.31
N ARG A 41 -3.84 14.94 -5.49
CA ARG A 41 -4.74 13.83 -5.82
C ARG A 41 -5.12 13.01 -4.60
N GLU A 42 -6.12 12.17 -4.77
CA GLU A 42 -6.37 10.99 -3.94
C GLU A 42 -5.68 9.77 -4.55
N GLY A 43 -5.63 8.65 -3.83
CA GLY A 43 -5.04 7.39 -4.29
C GLY A 43 -4.08 6.74 -3.30
N GLY A 44 -3.32 5.76 -3.77
CA GLY A 44 -2.29 5.10 -2.99
C GLY A 44 -1.09 6.01 -2.78
N SER A 45 -0.87 6.46 -1.54
CA SER A 45 0.22 7.38 -1.20
C SER A 45 1.47 6.66 -0.70
N MET A 46 1.31 5.52 -0.02
CA MET A 46 2.44 4.82 0.61
C MET A 46 2.32 3.31 0.47
N LEU A 47 3.47 2.66 0.20
CA LEU A 47 3.64 1.22 0.26
C LEU A 47 4.39 0.85 1.54
N VAL A 48 3.83 -0.10 2.29
CA VAL A 48 4.34 -0.49 3.60
C VAL A 48 4.65 -1.97 3.61
N MET A 49 5.87 -2.33 4.03
CA MET A 49 6.27 -3.72 4.25
C MET A 49 6.32 -4.02 5.76
N GLU A 50 6.09 -5.27 6.12
CA GLU A 50 6.29 -5.71 7.49
C GLU A 50 7.78 -5.67 7.86
N SER A 51 8.08 -5.24 9.07
CA SER A 51 9.42 -5.29 9.67
C SER A 51 9.44 -6.24 10.84
N LEU A 52 10.47 -7.06 10.92
CA LEU A 52 10.79 -7.84 12.10
C LEU A 52 11.84 -7.16 12.98
N ASN A 53 12.69 -6.33 12.37
CA ASN A 53 13.74 -5.59 13.06
C ASN A 53 14.05 -4.27 12.32
N PRO A 54 13.62 -3.12 12.83
CA PRO A 54 13.78 -1.82 12.18
C PRO A 54 15.24 -1.43 11.93
N GLU A 55 16.15 -1.84 12.80
CA GLU A 55 17.58 -1.56 12.65
C GLU A 55 18.21 -2.38 11.51
N GLU A 56 17.81 -3.64 11.38
CA GLU A 56 18.25 -4.49 10.25
C GLU A 56 17.72 -3.94 8.92
N ASP A 57 16.48 -3.47 8.88
CA ASP A 57 15.91 -2.82 7.68
C ASP A 57 16.72 -1.58 7.30
N ARG A 58 17.02 -0.71 8.28
CA ARG A 58 17.81 0.50 8.06
C ARG A 58 19.19 0.17 7.49
N LEU A 59 19.89 -0.79 8.09
CA LEU A 59 21.19 -1.24 7.63
C LEU A 59 21.13 -1.87 6.23
N ALA A 60 20.06 -2.62 5.92
CA ALA A 60 19.85 -3.19 4.60
C ALA A 60 19.67 -2.10 3.54
N PHE A 61 18.86 -1.07 3.84
CA PHE A 61 18.67 0.08 2.95
C PHE A 61 19.97 0.85 2.73
N GLU A 62 20.73 1.15 3.79
CA GLU A 62 22.03 1.83 3.68
C GLU A 62 23.03 1.02 2.86
N LYS A 63 23.10 -0.29 3.09
CA LYS A 63 23.97 -1.20 2.32
C LYS A 63 23.61 -1.25 0.84
N ALA A 64 22.33 -1.11 0.52
CA ALA A 64 21.84 -1.04 -0.86
C ALA A 64 21.99 0.36 -1.49
N GLY A 65 22.46 1.36 -0.72
CA GLY A 65 22.61 2.73 -1.18
C GLY A 65 21.29 3.50 -1.24
N LEU A 66 20.22 3.00 -0.60
CA LEU A 66 18.96 3.71 -0.54
C LEU A 66 19.01 4.84 0.49
N PRO A 67 18.33 5.98 0.25
CA PRO A 67 18.18 7.04 1.23
C PRO A 67 17.51 6.50 2.49
N THR A 68 18.05 6.84 3.66
CA THR A 68 17.45 6.51 4.96
C THR A 68 17.12 7.77 5.72
N PHE A 69 16.14 7.66 6.61
CA PHE A 69 15.69 8.74 7.47
C PHE A 69 15.91 8.39 8.94
N LYS A 70 15.86 9.40 9.82
CA LYS A 70 15.90 9.17 11.26
C LYS A 70 14.77 8.22 11.67
N PRO A 71 15.02 7.30 12.60
CA PRO A 71 13.99 6.38 13.11
C PRO A 71 12.75 7.16 13.59
N PHE A 72 11.59 6.64 13.25
CA PHE A 72 10.32 7.19 13.68
C PHE A 72 9.54 6.15 14.46
N SER A 73 9.20 6.48 15.70
CA SER A 73 8.44 5.60 16.58
C SER A 73 7.28 6.36 17.19
N PHE A 74 6.16 5.68 17.34
CA PHE A 74 5.02 6.22 18.07
C PHE A 74 4.24 5.13 18.78
N GLU A 75 3.50 5.53 19.82
CA GLU A 75 2.61 4.65 20.55
C GLU A 75 1.29 5.34 20.85
N ARG A 76 0.25 4.58 20.98
CA ARG A 76 -1.07 5.07 21.38
C ARG A 76 -1.87 3.98 22.09
N ILE A 77 -2.88 4.40 22.82
CA ILE A 77 -3.92 3.51 23.30
C ILE A 77 -5.00 3.37 22.21
N ALA A 78 -5.16 2.17 21.69
CA ALA A 78 -6.25 1.81 20.82
C ALA A 78 -7.46 1.40 21.68
N ARG A 79 -8.63 1.95 21.37
CA ARG A 79 -9.88 1.62 22.06
C ARG A 79 -10.79 0.88 21.10
N SER A 80 -11.16 -0.35 21.50
CA SER A 80 -12.14 -1.16 20.77
C SER A 80 -13.57 -0.67 21.02
N PRO A 81 -14.54 -1.00 20.15
CA PRO A 81 -15.95 -0.61 20.33
C PRO A 81 -16.56 -1.12 21.64
N ASP A 82 -16.05 -2.21 22.21
CA ASP A 82 -16.46 -2.76 23.51
C ASP A 82 -15.81 -2.04 24.71
N GLY A 83 -15.07 -0.93 24.47
CA GLY A 83 -14.37 -0.15 25.49
C GLY A 83 -13.03 -0.71 25.93
N THR A 84 -12.60 -1.86 25.43
CA THR A 84 -11.29 -2.44 25.76
C THR A 84 -10.17 -1.56 25.24
N GLU A 85 -9.25 -1.17 26.10
CA GLU A 85 -8.07 -0.40 25.75
C GLU A 85 -6.84 -1.32 25.61
N ARG A 86 -6.04 -1.08 24.57
CA ARG A 86 -4.82 -1.83 24.28
C ARG A 86 -3.73 -0.86 23.82
N LYS A 87 -2.53 -1.04 24.37
CA LYS A 87 -1.37 -0.29 23.89
C LYS A 87 -0.93 -0.86 22.54
N VAL A 88 -0.77 -0.01 21.55
CA VAL A 88 -0.12 -0.31 20.27
C VAL A 88 1.05 0.63 20.08
N ALA A 89 2.15 0.11 19.54
CA ALA A 89 3.35 0.88 19.28
C ALA A 89 4.04 0.36 18.01
N PHE A 90 4.63 1.29 17.28
CA PHE A 90 5.18 1.03 15.95
C PHE A 90 6.53 1.71 15.81
N ASP A 91 7.44 1.03 15.12
CA ASP A 91 8.69 1.61 14.63
C ASP A 91 8.68 1.58 13.10
N LEU A 92 8.88 2.75 12.49
CA LEU A 92 8.83 2.91 11.05
C LEU A 92 10.23 3.25 10.52
N THR A 93 10.67 2.51 9.51
CA THR A 93 11.93 2.76 8.82
C THR A 93 11.63 3.25 7.41
N PHE A 94 11.76 4.55 7.20
CA PHE A 94 11.48 5.19 5.92
C PHE A 94 12.66 5.11 4.97
N THR A 95 12.33 4.94 3.69
CA THR A 95 13.25 5.06 2.55
C THR A 95 12.58 5.81 1.41
N ARG A 96 13.29 6.03 0.31
CA ARG A 96 12.78 6.75 -0.86
C ARG A 96 13.34 6.15 -2.14
N ASP A 97 12.47 6.03 -3.14
CA ASP A 97 12.85 5.84 -4.53
C ASP A 97 12.85 7.20 -5.25
N ASP A 98 14.00 7.63 -5.75
CA ASP A 98 14.12 8.92 -6.45
C ASP A 98 13.38 8.93 -7.80
N HIS A 99 13.06 7.74 -8.36
CA HIS A 99 12.22 7.58 -9.54
C HIS A 99 10.71 7.60 -9.20
N SER A 100 10.36 7.53 -7.91
CA SER A 100 8.97 7.51 -7.41
C SER A 100 8.72 8.62 -6.37
N PRO A 101 8.90 9.90 -6.69
CA PRO A 101 8.84 10.98 -5.70
C PRO A 101 7.46 11.13 -5.04
N ASP A 102 6.42 10.62 -5.69
CA ASP A 102 5.03 10.69 -5.23
C ASP A 102 4.57 9.46 -4.46
N VAL A 103 5.46 8.50 -4.19
CA VAL A 103 5.18 7.31 -3.39
C VAL A 103 6.05 7.30 -2.14
N GLY A 104 5.42 7.15 -0.98
CA GLY A 104 6.13 6.95 0.28
C GLY A 104 6.42 5.47 0.50
N PHE A 105 7.60 5.17 1.06
CA PHE A 105 8.03 3.81 1.34
C PHE A 105 8.55 3.69 2.76
N PHE A 106 8.08 2.69 3.48
CA PHE A 106 8.61 2.37 4.80
C PHE A 106 8.35 0.91 5.18
N THR A 107 9.12 0.43 6.14
CA THR A 107 8.81 -0.81 6.85
C THR A 107 8.19 -0.48 8.21
N CYS A 108 7.27 -1.33 8.68
CA CYS A 108 6.53 -1.14 9.92
C CYS A 108 6.72 -2.32 10.85
N HIS A 109 7.40 -2.08 11.97
CA HIS A 109 7.52 -3.03 13.06
C HIS A 109 6.44 -2.78 14.11
N HIS A 110 5.67 -3.82 14.40
CA HIS A 110 4.66 -3.80 15.46
C HIS A 110 5.27 -4.30 16.77
N ARG A 111 5.42 -3.44 17.79
CA ARG A 111 5.96 -3.85 19.09
C ARG A 111 4.99 -4.75 19.89
N PHE A 112 3.69 -4.62 19.62
CA PHE A 112 2.62 -5.38 20.25
C PHE A 112 1.65 -5.91 19.20
N PRO A 113 2.08 -6.87 18.34
CA PRO A 113 1.25 -7.38 17.25
C PRO A 113 -0.04 -8.03 17.75
N GLU A 114 -0.03 -8.68 18.90
CA GLU A 114 -1.21 -9.30 19.55
C GLU A 114 -2.28 -8.28 19.96
N ASN A 115 -1.88 -7.02 20.20
CA ASN A 115 -2.81 -5.94 20.51
C ASN A 115 -3.40 -5.29 19.23
N PHE A 116 -2.69 -5.37 18.12
CA PHE A 116 -3.09 -4.79 16.84
C PHE A 116 -3.96 -5.75 16.03
N TRP A 117 -3.48 -6.98 15.80
CA TRP A 117 -4.16 -7.98 14.99
C TRP A 117 -5.30 -8.64 15.78
N GLN A 118 -6.54 -8.47 15.32
CA GLN A 118 -7.70 -9.06 15.97
C GLN A 118 -8.60 -9.72 14.92
N ALA A 119 -8.82 -11.03 15.09
CA ALA A 119 -9.62 -11.85 14.15
C ALA A 119 -11.03 -11.26 13.88
N LYS A 120 -11.63 -10.61 14.87
CA LYS A 120 -12.96 -9.97 14.73
C LYS A 120 -13.00 -8.83 13.72
N PHE A 121 -11.84 -8.21 13.40
CA PHE A 121 -11.71 -7.13 12.43
C PHE A 121 -11.24 -7.59 11.04
N GLN A 122 -11.01 -8.90 10.87
CA GLN A 122 -10.49 -9.49 9.62
C GLN A 122 -11.55 -10.26 8.83
N ASN A 123 -12.80 -10.27 9.31
CA ASN A 123 -13.92 -10.89 8.63
C ASN A 123 -14.80 -9.81 8.01
N HIS A 124 -14.96 -9.86 6.70
CA HIS A 124 -15.70 -8.87 5.92
C HIS A 124 -16.86 -9.52 5.17
N PRO A 125 -18.06 -8.88 5.13
CA PRO A 125 -19.22 -9.42 4.43
C PRO A 125 -19.01 -9.68 2.94
N ASN A 126 -18.08 -8.93 2.30
CA ASN A 126 -17.70 -9.10 0.90
C ASN A 126 -16.66 -10.22 0.67
N SER A 127 -16.43 -11.06 1.67
CA SER A 127 -15.51 -12.19 1.67
C SER A 127 -14.02 -11.89 1.35
N VAL A 128 -13.65 -10.62 1.21
CA VAL A 128 -12.25 -10.19 1.06
C VAL A 128 -11.47 -10.55 2.32
N HIS A 129 -10.30 -11.16 2.15
CA HIS A 129 -9.54 -11.67 3.29
C HIS A 129 -8.02 -11.43 3.23
N GLU A 130 -7.46 -11.08 2.06
CA GLU A 130 -6.02 -10.94 1.87
C GLU A 130 -5.72 -9.91 0.78
N ILE A 131 -4.56 -9.25 0.85
CA ILE A 131 -3.99 -8.49 -0.28
C ILE A 131 -3.11 -9.46 -1.06
N SER A 132 -3.42 -9.72 -2.33
CA SER A 132 -2.56 -10.55 -3.19
C SER A 132 -1.43 -9.75 -3.83
N ALA A 133 -1.65 -8.47 -4.15
CA ALA A 133 -0.58 -7.60 -4.64
C ALA A 133 -0.87 -6.11 -4.42
N ALA A 134 0.20 -5.33 -4.32
CA ALA A 134 0.20 -3.90 -4.58
C ALA A 134 0.67 -3.66 -6.02
N VAL A 135 -0.13 -2.94 -6.81
CA VAL A 135 0.18 -2.66 -8.22
C VAL A 135 0.67 -1.24 -8.35
N VAL A 136 1.91 -1.09 -8.79
CA VAL A 136 2.55 0.20 -9.06
C VAL A 136 2.69 0.37 -10.56
N VAL A 137 2.16 1.45 -11.09
CA VAL A 137 2.33 1.82 -12.50
C VAL A 137 3.52 2.75 -12.62
N VAL A 138 4.47 2.37 -13.47
CA VAL A 138 5.73 3.09 -13.72
C VAL A 138 6.00 3.14 -15.23
N ALA A 139 6.68 4.19 -15.69
CA ALA A 139 7.01 4.32 -17.11
C ALA A 139 7.94 3.19 -17.58
N GLU A 140 9.02 2.94 -16.80
CA GLU A 140 10.06 1.96 -17.09
C GLU A 140 10.31 1.07 -15.87
N PRO A 141 9.66 -0.11 -15.76
CA PRO A 141 9.85 -1.01 -14.61
C PRO A 141 11.30 -1.36 -14.30
N ALA A 142 12.16 -1.41 -15.33
CA ALA A 142 13.58 -1.72 -15.15
C ALA A 142 14.34 -0.67 -14.33
N ASP A 143 13.91 0.58 -14.33
CA ASP A 143 14.58 1.64 -13.56
C ASP A 143 14.33 1.51 -12.05
N HIS A 144 13.30 0.76 -11.68
CA HIS A 144 12.88 0.60 -10.29
C HIS A 144 13.35 -0.71 -9.66
N HIS A 145 13.88 -1.68 -10.42
CA HIS A 145 14.13 -3.04 -9.93
C HIS A 145 15.16 -3.07 -8.79
N ILE A 146 16.17 -2.22 -8.80
CA ILE A 146 17.20 -2.15 -7.73
C ILE A 146 16.55 -1.68 -6.43
N PHE A 147 15.75 -0.60 -6.51
CA PHE A 147 15.03 -0.08 -5.36
C PHE A 147 14.10 -1.13 -4.76
N TYR A 148 13.21 -1.70 -5.57
CA TYR A 148 12.23 -2.66 -5.05
C TYR A 148 12.86 -3.95 -4.54
N SER A 149 13.94 -4.43 -5.17
CA SER A 149 14.68 -5.57 -4.65
C SER A 149 15.29 -5.31 -3.27
N ALA A 150 15.80 -4.11 -3.04
CA ALA A 150 16.33 -3.72 -1.74
C ALA A 150 15.22 -3.47 -0.71
N PHE A 151 14.13 -2.82 -1.12
CA PHE A 151 12.99 -2.48 -0.25
C PHE A 151 12.22 -3.72 0.20
N THR A 152 11.99 -4.68 -0.70
CA THR A 152 11.28 -5.93 -0.38
C THR A 152 12.19 -7.03 0.19
N GLY A 153 13.51 -6.89 0.04
CA GLY A 153 14.49 -7.95 0.33
C GLY A 153 14.49 -9.10 -0.68
N VAL A 154 13.66 -9.04 -1.73
CA VAL A 154 13.52 -10.07 -2.76
C VAL A 154 14.35 -9.70 -3.98
N ARG A 155 15.31 -10.58 -4.35
CA ARG A 155 16.19 -10.35 -5.50
C ARG A 155 15.69 -11.01 -6.78
N GLU A 156 14.98 -12.13 -6.64
CA GLU A 156 14.43 -12.84 -7.78
C GLU A 156 13.10 -12.18 -8.20
N THR A 157 13.04 -11.71 -9.43
CA THR A 157 11.87 -11.05 -10.00
C THR A 157 11.46 -11.79 -11.27
N ARG A 158 10.17 -11.77 -11.55
CA ARG A 158 9.61 -12.29 -12.80
C ARG A 158 9.37 -11.13 -13.77
N THR A 159 10.14 -11.06 -14.84
CA THR A 159 9.96 -10.08 -15.89
C THR A 159 9.03 -10.63 -16.98
N THR A 160 8.04 -9.84 -17.36
CA THR A 160 7.07 -10.14 -18.42
C THR A 160 6.99 -8.98 -19.40
N SER A 161 6.22 -9.14 -20.50
CA SER A 161 5.93 -8.02 -21.42
C SER A 161 5.07 -6.92 -20.79
N LEU A 162 4.47 -7.16 -19.62
CA LEU A 162 3.62 -6.20 -18.91
C LEU A 162 4.42 -5.39 -17.88
N GLY A 163 5.52 -5.96 -17.37
CA GLY A 163 6.34 -5.36 -16.33
C GLY A 163 7.12 -6.38 -15.51
N ILE A 164 7.33 -6.07 -14.24
CA ILE A 164 8.08 -6.89 -13.28
C ILE A 164 7.15 -7.26 -12.12
N GLU A 165 7.16 -8.54 -11.77
CA GLU A 165 6.44 -9.07 -10.61
C GLU A 165 7.45 -9.51 -9.54
N ILE A 166 7.24 -9.10 -8.31
CA ILE A 166 8.10 -9.37 -7.16
C ILE A 166 7.28 -10.16 -6.15
N ALA A 167 7.52 -11.48 -6.09
CA ALA A 167 6.83 -12.35 -5.17
C ALA A 167 7.41 -12.23 -3.76
N THR A 168 6.71 -11.56 -2.85
CA THR A 168 7.11 -11.47 -1.45
C THR A 168 6.47 -12.58 -0.61
N PRO A 169 6.96 -12.86 0.60
CA PRO A 169 6.35 -13.88 1.47
C PRO A 169 4.87 -13.65 1.76
N ARG A 170 4.40 -12.40 1.67
CA ARG A 170 2.99 -12.04 1.84
C ARG A 170 2.59 -10.93 0.87
N GLY A 171 1.80 -11.30 -0.15
CA GLY A 171 1.39 -10.41 -1.23
C GLY A 171 2.56 -9.99 -2.13
N ASP A 172 2.27 -9.74 -3.37
CA ASP A 172 3.27 -9.39 -4.38
C ASP A 172 3.37 -7.87 -4.54
N VAL A 173 4.45 -7.43 -5.18
CA VAL A 173 4.56 -6.06 -5.69
C VAL A 173 4.71 -6.15 -7.20
N ASP A 174 3.71 -5.66 -7.91
CA ASP A 174 3.66 -5.67 -9.36
C ASP A 174 4.02 -4.28 -9.91
N LEU A 175 5.08 -4.20 -10.71
CA LEU A 175 5.49 -2.98 -11.41
C LEU A 175 5.07 -3.11 -12.86
N PHE A 176 4.00 -2.46 -13.27
CA PHE A 176 3.50 -2.52 -14.65
C PHE A 176 3.75 -1.22 -15.41
N THR A 177 3.98 -1.36 -16.71
CA THR A 177 3.88 -0.22 -17.60
C THR A 177 2.41 0.25 -17.70
N PRO A 178 2.13 1.51 -18.07
CA PRO A 178 0.74 1.96 -18.29
C PRO A 178 0.00 1.10 -19.32
N VAL A 179 0.71 0.61 -20.34
CA VAL A 179 0.14 -0.28 -21.38
C VAL A 179 -0.18 -1.66 -20.77
N GLY A 180 0.74 -2.23 -19.99
CA GLY A 180 0.54 -3.52 -19.33
C GLY A 180 -0.60 -3.49 -18.34
N TYR A 181 -0.66 -2.45 -17.51
CA TYR A 181 -1.75 -2.23 -16.55
C TYR A 181 -3.12 -2.16 -17.23
N ARG A 182 -3.22 -1.36 -18.30
CA ARG A 182 -4.44 -1.22 -19.09
C ARG A 182 -4.85 -2.52 -19.80
N ALA A 183 -3.88 -3.27 -20.30
CA ALA A 183 -4.15 -4.56 -20.94
C ALA A 183 -4.76 -5.59 -19.97
N LEU A 184 -4.34 -5.57 -18.70
CA LEU A 184 -4.86 -6.48 -17.67
C LEU A 184 -6.22 -6.04 -17.12
N TYR A 185 -6.37 -4.75 -16.82
CA TYR A 185 -7.48 -4.26 -15.99
C TYR A 185 -8.46 -3.36 -16.75
N GLY A 186 -8.17 -3.04 -18.02
CA GLY A 186 -9.04 -2.24 -18.87
C GLY A 186 -8.85 -0.72 -18.70
N ASP A 187 -9.53 0.05 -19.55
CA ASP A 187 -9.35 1.51 -19.62
C ASP A 187 -9.85 2.26 -18.38
N ALA A 188 -10.87 1.75 -17.70
CA ALA A 188 -11.40 2.37 -16.49
C ALA A 188 -10.47 2.21 -15.26
N ALA A 189 -9.51 1.28 -15.31
CA ALA A 189 -8.48 1.12 -14.30
C ALA A 189 -7.30 2.10 -14.48
N ALA A 190 -7.31 2.89 -15.55
CA ALA A 190 -6.11 3.52 -16.09
C ALA A 190 -5.86 4.96 -15.65
N ASP A 191 -6.50 5.46 -14.60
CA ASP A 191 -6.34 6.87 -14.20
C ASP A 191 -5.06 7.12 -13.39
N CYS A 192 -3.90 6.91 -14.05
CA CYS A 192 -2.61 7.39 -13.55
C CYS A 192 -1.87 8.18 -14.64
N PRO A 193 -2.51 9.11 -15.37
CA PRO A 193 -1.90 9.78 -16.51
C PRO A 193 -0.77 10.71 -16.07
N GLY A 194 0.39 10.56 -16.71
CA GLY A 194 1.48 11.50 -16.61
C GLY A 194 2.29 11.50 -15.32
N LEU A 195 2.08 10.52 -14.45
CA LEU A 195 2.92 10.35 -13.25
C LEU A 195 4.13 9.47 -13.56
N PRO A 196 5.31 9.78 -13.02
CA PRO A 196 6.49 8.93 -13.17
C PRO A 196 6.27 7.55 -12.52
N SER A 197 5.54 7.52 -11.41
CA SER A 197 5.09 6.30 -10.74
C SER A 197 3.84 6.56 -9.91
N SER A 198 3.00 5.54 -9.71
CA SER A 198 1.89 5.62 -8.76
C SER A 198 1.47 4.24 -8.27
N ILE A 199 1.06 4.12 -7.01
CA ILE A 199 0.30 2.96 -6.54
C ILE A 199 -1.09 3.09 -7.16
N ALA A 200 -1.34 2.31 -8.21
CA ALA A 200 -2.53 2.43 -9.06
C ALA A 200 -3.67 1.52 -8.60
N ALA A 201 -3.31 0.37 -8.02
CA ALA A 201 -4.29 -0.60 -7.55
C ALA A 201 -3.78 -1.45 -6.39
N ILE A 202 -4.72 -2.09 -5.71
CA ILE A 202 -4.46 -3.25 -4.86
C ILE A 202 -5.27 -4.43 -5.37
N ARG A 203 -4.66 -5.61 -5.38
CA ARG A 203 -5.32 -6.88 -5.65
C ARG A 203 -5.72 -7.52 -4.34
N LEU A 204 -6.94 -8.01 -4.29
CA LEU A 204 -7.60 -8.50 -3.09
C LEU A 204 -8.16 -9.88 -3.35
N LYS A 205 -7.77 -10.87 -2.55
CA LYS A 205 -8.35 -12.21 -2.62
C LYS A 205 -9.73 -12.24 -1.99
N VAL A 206 -10.66 -12.87 -2.69
CA VAL A 206 -12.02 -13.14 -2.20
C VAL A 206 -12.24 -14.63 -2.04
N LYS A 207 -13.01 -15.02 -1.02
CA LYS A 207 -13.41 -16.43 -0.84
C LYS A 207 -14.61 -16.79 -1.70
N ASP A 208 -15.50 -15.82 -1.92
CA ASP A 208 -16.75 -15.98 -2.63
C ASP A 208 -17.04 -14.73 -3.47
N SER A 209 -17.08 -14.90 -4.78
CA SER A 209 -17.35 -13.80 -5.71
C SER A 209 -18.81 -13.35 -5.70
N ASP A 210 -19.75 -14.22 -5.31
CA ASP A 210 -21.18 -13.88 -5.24
C ASP A 210 -21.45 -12.98 -4.03
N ASP A 211 -20.79 -13.24 -2.89
CA ASP A 211 -20.81 -12.36 -1.74
C ASP A 211 -20.24 -10.98 -2.08
N LEU A 212 -19.11 -10.94 -2.79
CA LEU A 212 -18.50 -9.70 -3.26
C LEU A 212 -19.47 -8.91 -4.14
N GLU A 213 -19.99 -9.53 -5.20
CA GLU A 213 -20.90 -8.85 -6.13
C GLU A 213 -22.19 -8.38 -5.45
N SER A 214 -22.70 -9.17 -4.51
CA SER A 214 -23.86 -8.78 -3.68
C SER A 214 -23.57 -7.51 -2.88
N CYS A 215 -22.40 -7.44 -2.23
CA CYS A 215 -21.99 -6.26 -1.50
C CYS A 215 -21.80 -5.04 -2.41
N LEU A 216 -21.13 -5.20 -3.57
CA LEU A 216 -20.94 -4.11 -4.53
C LEU A 216 -22.28 -3.56 -5.05
N LYS A 217 -23.21 -4.46 -5.42
CA LYS A 217 -24.55 -4.08 -5.85
C LYS A 217 -25.34 -3.36 -4.75
N HIS A 218 -25.27 -3.87 -3.52
CA HIS A 218 -25.95 -3.24 -2.39
C HIS A 218 -25.40 -1.84 -2.08
N ALA A 219 -24.09 -1.65 -2.24
CA ALA A 219 -23.45 -0.35 -2.07
C ALA A 219 -23.68 0.61 -3.25
N GLY A 220 -24.26 0.12 -4.37
CA GLY A 220 -24.40 0.90 -5.60
C GLY A 220 -23.07 1.23 -6.28
N ALA A 221 -22.00 0.48 -5.96
CA ALA A 221 -20.68 0.70 -6.51
C ALA A 221 -20.58 0.18 -7.94
N SER A 222 -19.94 0.93 -8.82
CA SER A 222 -19.66 0.49 -10.19
C SER A 222 -18.54 -0.54 -10.18
N TYR A 223 -18.68 -1.58 -10.98
CA TYR A 223 -17.63 -2.58 -11.19
C TYR A 223 -17.80 -3.27 -12.56
N TYR A 224 -16.72 -3.90 -13.02
CA TYR A 224 -16.73 -4.70 -14.25
C TYR A 224 -15.80 -5.91 -14.11
N ARG A 225 -15.92 -6.86 -15.05
CA ARG A 225 -15.03 -8.02 -15.13
C ARG A 225 -13.94 -7.77 -16.15
N SER A 226 -12.70 -8.08 -15.79
CA SER A 226 -11.52 -8.05 -16.64
C SER A 226 -10.84 -9.43 -16.65
N GLN A 227 -9.74 -9.56 -17.38
CA GLN A 227 -8.92 -10.78 -17.33
C GLN A 227 -8.30 -11.00 -15.93
N GLY A 228 -8.03 -9.91 -15.20
CA GLY A 228 -7.43 -9.93 -13.86
C GLY A 228 -8.42 -10.07 -12.71
N GLY A 229 -9.74 -10.23 -12.98
CA GLY A 229 -10.74 -10.37 -11.93
C GLY A 229 -11.88 -9.34 -12.02
N ILE A 230 -12.59 -9.14 -10.92
CA ILE A 230 -13.59 -8.08 -10.78
C ILE A 230 -12.87 -6.79 -10.41
N VAL A 231 -13.17 -5.72 -11.13
CA VAL A 231 -12.51 -4.41 -10.97
C VAL A 231 -13.52 -3.37 -10.52
N ALA A 232 -13.29 -2.74 -9.37
CA ALA A 232 -13.92 -1.49 -8.98
C ALA A 232 -12.97 -0.34 -9.37
N PRO A 233 -13.39 0.58 -10.25
CA PRO A 233 -12.53 1.64 -10.76
C PRO A 233 -12.13 2.63 -9.64
N ALA A 234 -11.05 3.36 -9.88
CA ALA A 234 -10.49 4.29 -8.91
C ALA A 234 -11.48 5.37 -8.42
N SER A 235 -12.47 5.74 -9.23
CA SER A 235 -13.56 6.65 -8.85
C SER A 235 -14.44 6.14 -7.71
N GLU A 236 -14.50 4.83 -7.50
CA GLU A 236 -15.28 4.20 -6.43
C GLU A 236 -14.51 4.08 -5.10
N SER A 237 -13.20 4.32 -5.11
CA SER A 237 -12.31 4.02 -3.99
C SER A 237 -11.18 5.02 -3.81
N PHE A 238 -11.53 6.30 -3.76
CA PHE A 238 -10.60 7.39 -3.44
C PHE A 238 -9.34 7.38 -4.32
N GLY A 239 -9.49 7.19 -5.63
CA GLY A 239 -8.37 7.24 -6.57
C GLY A 239 -7.49 5.98 -6.62
N LEU A 240 -7.87 4.89 -5.96
CA LEU A 240 -7.16 3.61 -5.97
C LEU A 240 -8.03 2.51 -6.57
N THR A 241 -7.62 1.89 -7.67
CA THR A 241 -8.38 0.77 -8.25
C THR A 241 -8.36 -0.45 -7.31
N LEU A 242 -9.51 -1.06 -7.08
CA LEU A 242 -9.61 -2.33 -6.36
C LEU A 242 -9.83 -3.47 -7.34
N ILE A 243 -9.00 -4.50 -7.26
CA ILE A 243 -9.05 -5.68 -8.13
C ILE A 243 -9.27 -6.88 -7.23
N PHE A 244 -10.34 -7.63 -7.50
CA PHE A 244 -10.73 -8.78 -6.70
C PHE A 244 -10.50 -10.07 -7.52
N ASP A 245 -9.62 -10.94 -7.00
CA ASP A 245 -9.19 -12.20 -7.60
C ASP A 245 -9.43 -13.43 -6.69
#